data_717a5448be09985e08d6db487ca376a6
#
_entry.id   717a5448be09985e08d6db487ca376a6
#
_cell.length_a   1.000
_cell.length_b   1.000
_cell.length_c   1.000
_cell.angle_alpha   90.00
_cell.angle_beta   90.00
_cell.angle_gamma   90.00
#
_symmetry.space_group_name_H-M   'P 1'
#
loop_
_entity.id
_entity.type
_entity.pdbx_description
1 polymer ?
#
loop_
_entity_poly.entity_id
_entity_poly.type
_entity_poly.pdbx_seq_one_letter_code
_entity_poly.pdbx_strand_id
1 'polypeptide(L)'
;DITPLALLEPPPSLVVREPDESRPDHWELNAYFEGKPDKTSIALIQSLIPSAAKARPKLENLPDEDWLTISQAGLEPVHAGRFYVHTSAHDAPPPPGAKAFLIEASQAFGTGGHETTHGCLEMLDRMKSRGLRFDHIADIGTGTGLLAFAACHLWPRARVTASDIDPVSIDVTAENAAVNGVPLGLGRGEAALCVAPGTDHELIFRRAPYDLVIANILAGPL
;
A
#
# COMPACT_ATOMS: atom_id res chain seq x y z
N ASP A 1 25.29 4.45 -6.56
CA ASP A 1 24.91 5.72 -7.18
C ASP A 1 24.05 5.42 -8.42
N ILE A 2 22.75 5.71 -8.37
CA ILE A 2 21.77 5.49 -9.47
C ILE A 2 21.56 6.76 -10.31
N THR A 3 22.28 7.84 -10.02
CA THR A 3 22.18 9.13 -10.74
C THR A 3 22.30 8.97 -12.27
N PRO A 4 23.13 8.06 -12.82
CA PRO A 4 23.22 7.86 -14.26
C PRO A 4 21.93 7.34 -14.90
N LEU A 5 21.07 6.61 -14.16
CA LEU A 5 19.81 6.08 -14.67
C LEU A 5 18.74 7.16 -14.87
N ALA A 6 18.81 8.23 -14.09
CA ALA A 6 17.92 9.39 -14.24
C ALA A 6 18.16 10.17 -15.55
N LEU A 7 19.24 9.84 -16.28
CA LEU A 7 19.53 10.40 -17.60
C LEU A 7 18.86 9.65 -18.75
N LEU A 8 18.24 8.50 -18.46
CA LEU A 8 17.43 7.75 -19.45
C LEU A 8 15.99 8.29 -19.43
N GLU A 9 15.44 8.56 -20.57
CA GLU A 9 14.07 9.08 -20.75
C GLU A 9 13.22 8.11 -21.59
N PRO A 10 12.21 7.45 -20.99
CA PRO A 10 11.90 7.40 -19.53
C PRO A 10 12.89 6.53 -18.75
N PRO A 11 13.11 6.83 -17.46
CA PRO A 11 14.00 6.00 -16.64
C PRO A 11 13.38 4.61 -16.40
N PRO A 12 14.20 3.54 -16.42
CA PRO A 12 13.68 2.19 -16.16
C PRO A 12 13.32 2.00 -14.69
N SER A 13 12.28 1.22 -14.42
CA SER A 13 12.00 0.73 -13.07
C SER A 13 12.93 -0.44 -12.76
N LEU A 14 13.59 -0.40 -11.59
CA LEU A 14 14.51 -1.44 -11.13
C LEU A 14 13.92 -2.21 -9.96
N VAL A 15 13.93 -3.54 -10.07
CA VAL A 15 13.49 -4.44 -9.00
C VAL A 15 14.58 -5.46 -8.73
N VAL A 16 14.99 -5.57 -7.46
CA VAL A 16 15.91 -6.61 -6.99
C VAL A 16 15.10 -7.65 -6.23
N ARG A 17 15.27 -8.91 -6.58
CA ARG A 17 14.58 -10.02 -5.92
C ARG A 17 15.52 -11.18 -5.64
N GLU A 18 15.18 -11.97 -4.64
CA GLU A 18 15.78 -13.28 -4.35
C GLU A 18 14.86 -14.36 -4.96
N PRO A 19 15.22 -14.97 -6.10
CA PRO A 19 14.33 -15.89 -6.81
C PRO A 19 14.23 -17.27 -6.14
N ASP A 20 15.12 -17.60 -5.21
CA ASP A 20 15.23 -18.92 -4.58
C ASP A 20 15.74 -18.77 -3.14
N GLU A 21 14.85 -18.91 -2.17
CA GLU A 21 15.17 -18.84 -0.72
C GLU A 21 16.22 -19.87 -0.27
N SER A 22 16.39 -20.96 -1.01
CA SER A 22 17.43 -21.97 -0.74
C SER A 22 18.83 -21.51 -1.15
N ARG A 23 18.94 -20.38 -1.86
CA ARG A 23 20.18 -19.81 -2.39
C ARG A 23 20.30 -18.32 -2.03
N PRO A 24 20.52 -17.97 -0.76
CA PRO A 24 20.47 -16.59 -0.27
C PRO A 24 21.51 -15.63 -0.88
N ASP A 25 22.53 -16.17 -1.56
CA ASP A 25 23.56 -15.39 -2.26
C ASP A 25 23.21 -15.14 -3.75
N HIS A 26 22.04 -15.59 -4.21
CA HIS A 26 21.61 -15.46 -5.60
C HIS A 26 20.53 -14.41 -5.74
N TRP A 27 20.92 -13.27 -6.29
CA TRP A 27 20.03 -12.13 -6.50
C TRP A 27 19.81 -11.88 -7.99
N GLU A 28 18.60 -11.49 -8.36
CA GLU A 28 18.25 -11.03 -9.71
C GLU A 28 17.93 -9.54 -9.70
N LEU A 29 18.55 -8.79 -10.62
CA LEU A 29 18.15 -7.44 -10.95
C LEU A 29 17.29 -7.46 -12.21
N ASN A 30 16.04 -7.03 -12.11
CA ASN A 30 15.13 -6.83 -13.22
C ASN A 30 15.01 -5.34 -13.51
N ALA A 31 15.17 -4.96 -14.78
CA ALA A 31 15.00 -3.59 -15.27
C ALA A 31 13.87 -3.56 -16.28
N TYR A 32 12.84 -2.77 -16.01
CA TYR A 32 11.65 -2.64 -16.83
C TYR A 32 11.71 -1.34 -17.63
N PHE A 33 11.59 -1.43 -18.96
CA PHE A 33 11.65 -0.32 -19.88
C PHE A 33 10.32 -0.16 -20.63
N GLU A 34 9.94 1.07 -20.88
CA GLU A 34 8.91 1.37 -21.88
C GLU A 34 9.52 1.21 -23.27
N GLY A 35 9.41 0.01 -23.83
CA GLY A 35 9.97 -0.33 -25.13
C GLY A 35 11.32 -1.05 -25.07
N LYS A 36 11.93 -1.28 -26.21
CA LYS A 36 13.16 -2.06 -26.31
C LYS A 36 14.38 -1.24 -25.88
N PRO A 37 15.12 -1.66 -24.81
CA PRO A 37 16.31 -0.96 -24.38
C PRO A 37 17.43 -1.01 -25.45
N ASP A 38 18.17 0.04 -25.56
CA ASP A 38 19.37 0.10 -26.39
C ASP A 38 20.58 -0.52 -25.68
N LYS A 39 21.67 -0.69 -26.41
CA LYS A 39 22.91 -1.29 -25.86
C LYS A 39 23.53 -0.43 -24.77
N THR A 40 23.33 0.88 -24.81
CA THR A 40 23.89 1.83 -23.86
C THR A 40 23.16 1.70 -22.52
N SER A 41 21.83 1.64 -22.56
CA SER A 41 20.99 1.43 -21.37
C SER A 41 21.28 0.10 -20.68
N ILE A 42 21.47 -0.97 -21.46
CA ILE A 42 21.83 -2.29 -20.93
C ILE A 42 23.21 -2.25 -20.25
N ALA A 43 24.20 -1.64 -20.92
CA ALA A 43 25.55 -1.52 -20.37
C ALA A 43 25.58 -0.67 -19.08
N LEU A 44 24.77 0.39 -19.03
CA LEU A 44 24.64 1.24 -17.87
C LEU A 44 24.10 0.45 -16.66
N ILE A 45 23.02 -0.32 -16.85
CA ILE A 45 22.46 -1.16 -15.77
C ILE A 45 23.47 -2.22 -15.31
N GLN A 46 24.18 -2.86 -16.23
CA GLN A 46 25.23 -3.82 -15.88
C GLN A 46 26.37 -3.19 -15.07
N SER A 47 26.66 -1.90 -15.29
CA SER A 47 27.69 -1.19 -14.55
C SER A 47 27.32 -0.89 -13.10
N LEU A 48 26.02 -0.89 -12.75
CA LEU A 48 25.56 -0.68 -11.37
C LEU A 48 25.91 -1.85 -10.45
N ILE A 49 26.10 -3.04 -11.01
CA ILE A 49 26.41 -4.25 -10.25
C ILE A 49 27.72 -4.83 -10.77
N PRO A 50 28.86 -4.53 -10.12
CA PRO A 50 30.17 -5.01 -10.57
C PRO A 50 30.26 -6.54 -10.71
N SER A 51 29.56 -7.29 -9.85
CA SER A 51 29.48 -8.77 -9.92
C SER A 51 28.73 -9.28 -11.15
N ALA A 52 27.81 -8.48 -11.69
CA ALA A 52 27.02 -8.81 -12.90
C ALA A 52 27.64 -8.28 -14.20
N ALA A 53 28.78 -7.60 -14.16
CA ALA A 53 29.41 -6.99 -15.35
C ALA A 53 29.72 -7.99 -16.48
N LYS A 54 29.84 -9.27 -16.15
CA LYS A 54 30.06 -10.38 -17.11
C LYS A 54 28.82 -11.22 -17.36
N ALA A 55 27.71 -10.93 -16.67
CA ALA A 55 26.45 -11.66 -16.88
C ALA A 55 25.86 -11.31 -18.23
N ARG A 56 25.23 -12.30 -18.89
CA ARG A 56 24.46 -12.04 -20.11
C ARG A 56 23.05 -11.64 -19.71
N PRO A 57 22.61 -10.41 -20.02
CA PRO A 57 21.23 -10.00 -19.72
C PRO A 57 20.27 -10.84 -20.59
N LYS A 58 19.18 -11.29 -19.99
CA LYS A 58 18.05 -11.89 -20.66
C LYS A 58 17.07 -10.78 -20.98
N LEU A 59 16.71 -10.63 -22.26
CA LEU A 59 15.69 -9.68 -22.71
C LEU A 59 14.40 -10.45 -22.96
N GLU A 60 13.34 -10.04 -22.33
CA GLU A 60 12.00 -10.58 -22.51
C GLU A 60 11.05 -9.44 -22.89
N ASN A 61 10.20 -9.68 -23.88
CA ASN A 61 9.07 -8.80 -24.11
C ASN A 61 8.00 -9.21 -23.10
N LEU A 62 7.61 -8.25 -22.26
CA LEU A 62 6.44 -8.43 -21.44
C LEU A 62 5.22 -8.12 -22.33
N PRO A 63 4.22 -9.01 -22.38
CA PRO A 63 3.00 -8.71 -23.12
C PRO A 63 2.34 -7.47 -22.49
N ASP A 64 1.58 -6.74 -23.30
CA ASP A 64 0.74 -5.60 -22.87
C ASP A 64 -0.49 -6.10 -22.08
N GLU A 65 -0.26 -7.11 -21.24
CA GLU A 65 -1.27 -7.63 -20.33
C GLU A 65 -1.31 -6.79 -19.07
N ASP A 66 -2.49 -6.69 -18.52
CA ASP A 66 -2.77 -5.95 -17.29
C ASP A 66 -1.95 -6.52 -16.11
N TRP A 67 -0.74 -6.00 -15.93
CA TRP A 67 0.20 -6.39 -14.87
C TRP A 67 -0.39 -6.22 -13.47
N LEU A 68 -1.37 -5.30 -13.34
CA LEU A 68 -2.15 -5.16 -12.12
C LEU A 68 -2.92 -6.46 -11.85
N THR A 69 -3.65 -6.96 -12.83
CA THR A 69 -4.42 -8.21 -12.70
C THR A 69 -3.51 -9.41 -12.44
N ILE A 70 -2.36 -9.51 -13.11
CA ILE A 70 -1.41 -10.61 -12.92
C ILE A 70 -0.76 -10.56 -11.53
N SER A 71 -0.37 -9.37 -11.06
CA SER A 71 0.20 -9.21 -9.73
C SER A 71 -0.83 -9.44 -8.61
N GLN A 72 -2.10 -9.16 -8.87
CA GLN A 72 -3.21 -9.37 -7.95
C GLN A 72 -3.65 -10.83 -7.87
N ALA A 73 -3.57 -11.59 -8.98
CA ALA A 73 -3.97 -12.99 -9.04
C ALA A 73 -3.14 -13.91 -8.10
N GLY A 74 -1.95 -13.48 -7.68
CA GLY A 74 -1.09 -14.18 -6.74
C GLY A 74 -1.22 -13.73 -5.27
N LEU A 75 -2.03 -12.70 -4.98
CA LEU A 75 -2.20 -12.21 -3.62
C LEU A 75 -3.24 -13.02 -2.88
N GLU A 76 -2.81 -13.78 -1.88
CA GLU A 76 -3.70 -14.47 -0.95
C GLU A 76 -4.48 -13.45 -0.10
N PRO A 77 -5.77 -13.69 0.16
CA PRO A 77 -6.54 -12.85 1.08
C PRO A 77 -5.94 -12.83 2.48
N VAL A 78 -5.97 -11.68 3.11
CA VAL A 78 -5.47 -11.50 4.47
C VAL A 78 -6.62 -11.57 5.47
N HIS A 79 -6.48 -12.48 6.46
CA HIS A 79 -7.44 -12.59 7.56
C HIS A 79 -6.78 -12.12 8.87
N ALA A 80 -7.22 -10.98 9.38
CA ALA A 80 -6.68 -10.33 10.59
C ALA A 80 -7.81 -9.99 11.57
N GLY A 81 -7.92 -10.74 12.66
CA GLY A 81 -9.04 -10.60 13.60
C GLY A 81 -10.39 -10.81 12.91
N ARG A 82 -11.28 -9.80 12.99
CA ARG A 82 -12.58 -9.83 12.30
C ARG A 82 -12.54 -9.34 10.85
N PHE A 83 -11.37 -8.96 10.31
CA PHE A 83 -11.23 -8.40 8.99
C PHE A 83 -10.77 -9.45 7.99
N TYR A 84 -11.32 -9.35 6.78
CA TYR A 84 -10.94 -10.14 5.63
C TYR A 84 -10.67 -9.19 4.47
N VAL A 85 -9.42 -9.08 4.05
CA VAL A 85 -8.99 -8.18 2.99
C VAL A 85 -8.65 -9.00 1.76
N HIS A 86 -9.26 -8.66 0.63
CA HIS A 86 -9.09 -9.40 -0.62
C HIS A 86 -9.08 -8.45 -1.83
N THR A 87 -8.57 -8.95 -2.94
CA THR A 87 -8.65 -8.28 -4.26
C THR A 87 -9.86 -8.79 -5.04
N SER A 88 -10.20 -8.13 -6.15
CA SER A 88 -11.26 -8.59 -7.08
C SER A 88 -10.91 -9.91 -7.78
N ALA A 89 -9.63 -10.28 -7.84
CA ALA A 89 -9.19 -11.56 -8.41
C ALA A 89 -9.53 -12.76 -7.52
N HIS A 90 -9.99 -12.54 -6.30
CA HIS A 90 -10.31 -13.60 -5.35
C HIS A 90 -11.82 -13.83 -5.28
N ASP A 91 -12.31 -14.92 -5.90
CA ASP A 91 -13.73 -15.24 -6.01
C ASP A 91 -14.35 -15.91 -4.78
N ALA A 92 -13.53 -16.38 -3.83
CA ALA A 92 -14.07 -17.08 -2.66
C ALA A 92 -14.80 -16.11 -1.70
N PRO A 93 -15.96 -16.48 -1.17
CA PRO A 93 -16.69 -15.63 -0.23
C PRO A 93 -15.89 -15.46 1.07
N PRO A 94 -16.01 -14.29 1.71
CA PRO A 94 -15.35 -14.06 3.00
C PRO A 94 -15.88 -15.03 4.07
N PRO A 95 -15.06 -15.35 5.08
CA PRO A 95 -15.48 -16.18 6.19
C PRO A 95 -16.72 -15.62 6.90
N PRO A 96 -17.64 -16.49 7.40
CA PRO A 96 -18.85 -16.04 8.09
C PRO A 96 -18.52 -15.12 9.27
N GLY A 97 -19.15 -13.95 9.31
CA GLY A 97 -18.97 -12.96 10.38
C GLY A 97 -17.75 -12.04 10.21
N ALA A 98 -16.92 -12.27 9.21
CA ALA A 98 -15.83 -11.35 8.91
C ALA A 98 -16.32 -10.08 8.20
N LYS A 99 -15.71 -8.93 8.52
CA LYS A 99 -15.86 -7.71 7.72
C LYS A 99 -14.90 -7.79 6.54
N ALA A 100 -15.43 -7.94 5.36
CA ALA A 100 -14.65 -7.92 4.14
C ALA A 100 -14.35 -6.49 3.70
N PHE A 101 -13.13 -6.29 3.20
CA PHE A 101 -12.69 -5.13 2.46
C PHE A 101 -12.07 -5.57 1.13
N LEU A 102 -12.58 -5.02 0.04
CA LEU A 102 -12.02 -5.18 -1.29
C LEU A 102 -11.01 -4.05 -1.50
N ILE A 103 -9.73 -4.42 -1.54
CA ILE A 103 -8.61 -3.49 -1.73
C ILE A 103 -7.77 -4.00 -2.88
N GLU A 104 -7.77 -3.28 -3.99
CA GLU A 104 -6.94 -3.63 -5.12
C GLU A 104 -5.47 -3.31 -4.87
N ALA A 105 -4.57 -4.13 -5.40
CA ALA A 105 -3.16 -3.79 -5.45
C ALA A 105 -2.99 -2.61 -6.41
N SER A 106 -2.97 -1.42 -5.86
CA SER A 106 -2.75 -0.18 -6.59
C SER A 106 -1.32 0.32 -6.35
N GLN A 107 -0.98 1.44 -6.97
CA GLN A 107 0.29 2.14 -6.72
C GLN A 107 0.41 2.64 -5.26
N ALA A 108 -0.69 2.67 -4.51
CA ALA A 108 -0.69 3.03 -3.11
C ALA A 108 -0.28 1.83 -2.23
N PHE A 109 0.61 2.08 -1.28
CA PHE A 109 1.09 1.10 -0.30
C PHE A 109 -0.06 0.67 0.64
N GLY A 110 -0.15 -0.62 1.00
CA GLY A 110 -1.07 -1.06 2.05
C GLY A 110 -2.21 -1.99 1.63
N THR A 111 -1.93 -2.93 0.71
CA THR A 111 -2.89 -3.97 0.27
C THR A 111 -3.31 -4.98 1.35
N GLY A 112 -2.89 -4.78 2.62
CA GLY A 112 -3.16 -5.71 3.71
C GLY A 112 -2.20 -6.91 3.78
N GLY A 113 -1.49 -7.24 2.69
CA GLY A 113 -0.54 -8.34 2.63
C GLY A 113 0.78 -8.08 3.35
N HIS A 114 1.01 -6.86 3.82
CA HIS A 114 2.19 -6.52 4.58
C HIS A 114 2.00 -6.92 6.04
N GLU A 115 2.97 -7.59 6.65
CA GLU A 115 2.90 -8.04 8.06
C GLU A 115 2.54 -6.93 9.05
N THR A 116 3.01 -5.70 8.78
CA THR A 116 2.72 -4.53 9.62
C THR A 116 1.25 -4.12 9.53
N THR A 117 0.64 -4.14 8.35
CA THR A 117 -0.78 -3.83 8.16
C THR A 117 -1.66 -4.89 8.81
N HIS A 118 -1.31 -6.17 8.67
CA HIS A 118 -1.95 -7.28 9.39
C HIS A 118 -1.92 -7.04 10.90
N GLY A 119 -0.74 -6.73 11.46
CA GLY A 119 -0.58 -6.44 12.88
C GLY A 119 -1.41 -5.24 13.36
N CYS A 120 -1.53 -4.18 12.56
CA CYS A 120 -2.37 -3.03 12.85
C CYS A 120 -3.86 -3.41 12.91
N LEU A 121 -4.35 -4.19 11.92
CA LEU A 121 -5.74 -4.68 11.91
C LEU A 121 -6.06 -5.54 13.13
N GLU A 122 -5.17 -6.48 13.50
CA GLU A 122 -5.32 -7.26 14.71
C GLU A 122 -5.34 -6.40 15.97
N MET A 123 -4.46 -5.38 16.05
CA MET A 123 -4.42 -4.50 17.20
C MET A 123 -5.72 -3.71 17.34
N LEU A 124 -6.25 -3.15 16.25
CA LEU A 124 -7.53 -2.46 16.23
C LEU A 124 -8.68 -3.39 16.70
N ASP A 125 -8.71 -4.63 16.21
CA ASP A 125 -9.71 -5.62 16.63
C ASP A 125 -9.60 -5.96 18.13
N ARG A 126 -8.37 -6.14 18.63
CA ARG A 126 -8.11 -6.37 20.08
C ARG A 126 -8.55 -5.19 20.93
N MET A 127 -8.29 -3.95 20.51
CA MET A 127 -8.74 -2.74 21.21
C MET A 127 -10.28 -2.73 21.31
N LYS A 128 -10.96 -3.02 20.19
CA LYS A 128 -12.42 -3.11 20.20
C LYS A 128 -12.95 -4.22 21.09
N SER A 129 -12.34 -5.40 21.04
CA SER A 129 -12.71 -6.57 21.85
C SER A 129 -12.51 -6.32 23.36
N ARG A 130 -11.58 -5.45 23.72
CA ARG A 130 -11.38 -4.97 25.11
C ARG A 130 -12.36 -3.88 25.52
N GLY A 131 -13.28 -3.48 24.64
CA GLY A 131 -14.28 -2.46 24.92
C GLY A 131 -13.79 -1.02 24.83
N LEU A 132 -12.60 -0.78 24.29
CA LEU A 132 -12.08 0.58 24.10
C LEU A 132 -12.98 1.35 23.11
N ARG A 133 -13.15 2.63 23.38
CA ARG A 133 -13.96 3.56 22.59
C ARG A 133 -13.14 4.76 22.23
N PHE A 134 -13.25 5.18 20.98
CA PHE A 134 -12.58 6.35 20.44
C PHE A 134 -13.60 7.20 19.71
N ASP A 135 -13.54 8.49 19.89
CA ASP A 135 -14.42 9.48 19.25
C ASP A 135 -13.69 10.22 18.11
N HIS A 136 -12.38 10.40 18.26
CA HIS A 136 -11.53 11.08 17.28
C HIS A 136 -10.32 10.21 16.93
N ILE A 137 -10.25 9.77 15.67
CA ILE A 137 -9.21 8.86 15.17
C ILE A 137 -8.48 9.53 14.01
N ALA A 138 -7.16 9.46 14.01
CA ALA A 138 -6.33 9.83 12.86
C ALA A 138 -5.64 8.60 12.29
N ASP A 139 -5.59 8.49 10.96
CA ASP A 139 -4.78 7.54 10.20
C ASP A 139 -3.81 8.34 9.33
N ILE A 140 -2.54 8.36 9.73
CA ILE A 140 -1.48 9.17 9.09
C ILE A 140 -0.66 8.27 8.16
N GLY A 141 -0.60 8.63 6.88
CA GLY A 141 -0.08 7.75 5.84
C GLY A 141 -1.07 6.64 5.52
N THR A 142 -2.29 7.02 5.17
CA THR A 142 -3.42 6.09 5.03
C THR A 142 -3.30 5.12 3.84
N GLY A 143 -2.50 5.48 2.82
CA GLY A 143 -2.26 4.66 1.62
C GLY A 143 -3.55 4.28 0.90
N THR A 144 -3.96 3.02 1.01
CA THR A 144 -5.22 2.50 0.42
C THR A 144 -6.47 2.84 1.23
N GLY A 145 -6.33 3.41 2.43
CA GLY A 145 -7.45 3.71 3.34
C GLY A 145 -7.85 2.56 4.26
N LEU A 146 -7.27 1.39 4.13
CA LEU A 146 -7.71 0.17 4.81
C LEU A 146 -7.82 0.32 6.33
N LEU A 147 -6.81 0.92 6.99
CA LEU A 147 -6.81 1.08 8.46
C LEU A 147 -7.86 2.11 8.92
N ALA A 148 -8.02 3.20 8.16
CA ALA A 148 -9.10 4.16 8.39
C ALA A 148 -10.49 3.50 8.26
N PHE A 149 -10.69 2.63 7.26
CA PHE A 149 -11.96 1.90 7.06
C PHE A 149 -12.23 0.91 8.19
N ALA A 150 -11.20 0.19 8.63
CA ALA A 150 -11.29 -0.67 9.80
C ALA A 150 -11.70 0.13 11.05
N ALA A 151 -11.13 1.32 11.25
CA ALA A 151 -11.49 2.21 12.34
C ALA A 151 -12.96 2.70 12.23
N CYS A 152 -13.42 3.11 11.05
CA CYS A 152 -14.83 3.49 10.82
C CYS A 152 -15.78 2.33 11.15
N HIS A 153 -15.44 1.11 10.75
CA HIS A 153 -16.24 -0.08 11.05
C HIS A 153 -16.30 -0.37 12.56
N LEU A 154 -15.16 -0.32 13.24
CA LEU A 154 -15.08 -0.65 14.67
C LEU A 154 -15.74 0.41 15.54
N TRP A 155 -15.62 1.67 15.18
CA TRP A 155 -16.16 2.81 15.95
C TRP A 155 -17.05 3.68 15.04
N PRO A 156 -18.28 3.23 14.71
CA PRO A 156 -19.14 3.89 13.72
C PRO A 156 -19.67 5.25 14.18
N ARG A 157 -19.31 5.72 15.37
CA ARG A 157 -19.63 7.06 15.88
C ARG A 157 -18.38 7.94 15.98
N ALA A 158 -17.21 7.41 15.70
CA ALA A 158 -15.98 8.19 15.66
C ALA A 158 -15.94 9.13 14.44
N ARG A 159 -15.16 10.19 14.54
CA ARG A 159 -14.72 10.98 13.40
C ARG A 159 -13.33 10.49 13.02
N VAL A 160 -13.20 9.95 11.81
CA VAL A 160 -11.91 9.48 11.31
C VAL A 160 -11.32 10.55 10.38
N THR A 161 -10.05 10.83 10.54
CA THR A 161 -9.27 11.67 9.61
C THR A 161 -8.20 10.79 9.01
N ALA A 162 -8.18 10.67 7.71
CA ALA A 162 -7.18 9.90 6.96
C ALA A 162 -6.36 10.84 6.10
N SER A 163 -5.05 10.79 6.22
CA SER A 163 -4.14 11.66 5.48
C SER A 163 -3.00 10.89 4.85
N ASP A 164 -2.52 11.39 3.72
CA ASP A 164 -1.30 10.90 3.09
C ASP A 164 -0.54 12.08 2.49
N ILE A 165 0.77 11.93 2.36
CA ILE A 165 1.62 12.94 1.69
C ILE A 165 1.41 12.88 0.17
N ASP A 166 1.07 11.72 -0.36
CA ASP A 166 0.84 11.48 -1.78
C ASP A 166 -0.62 11.73 -2.14
N PRO A 167 -0.92 12.70 -3.01
CA PRO A 167 -2.29 12.94 -3.47
C PRO A 167 -2.88 11.72 -4.20
N VAL A 168 -2.08 10.90 -4.88
CA VAL A 168 -2.55 9.67 -5.54
C VAL A 168 -3.09 8.68 -4.51
N SER A 169 -2.45 8.55 -3.35
CA SER A 169 -2.95 7.73 -2.24
C SER A 169 -4.31 8.20 -1.73
N ILE A 170 -4.55 9.51 -1.70
CA ILE A 170 -5.85 10.06 -1.28
C ILE A 170 -6.95 9.75 -2.30
N ASP A 171 -6.65 9.84 -3.60
CA ASP A 171 -7.59 9.45 -4.66
C ASP A 171 -7.92 7.95 -4.58
N VAL A 172 -6.91 7.09 -4.43
CA VAL A 172 -7.08 5.64 -4.22
C VAL A 172 -7.91 5.34 -2.96
N THR A 173 -7.65 6.06 -1.85
CA THR A 173 -8.46 5.93 -0.64
C THR A 173 -9.92 6.28 -0.91
N ALA A 174 -10.20 7.33 -1.68
CA ALA A 174 -11.57 7.72 -2.01
C ALA A 174 -12.29 6.67 -2.88
N GLU A 175 -11.60 6.12 -3.86
CA GLU A 175 -12.11 5.03 -4.71
C GLU A 175 -12.41 3.76 -3.87
N ASN A 176 -11.47 3.34 -3.04
CA ASN A 176 -11.65 2.21 -2.14
C ASN A 176 -12.77 2.43 -1.12
N ALA A 177 -12.96 3.66 -0.62
CA ALA A 177 -14.08 3.99 0.26
C ALA A 177 -15.42 3.78 -0.44
N ALA A 178 -15.54 4.22 -1.70
CA ALA A 178 -16.77 4.03 -2.48
C ALA A 178 -17.07 2.54 -2.70
N VAL A 179 -16.08 1.73 -3.08
CA VAL A 179 -16.21 0.29 -3.31
C VAL A 179 -16.63 -0.45 -2.03
N ASN A 180 -16.08 -0.04 -0.88
CA ASN A 180 -16.34 -0.68 0.42
C ASN A 180 -17.53 -0.08 1.19
N GLY A 181 -18.21 0.92 0.62
CA GLY A 181 -19.35 1.58 1.24
C GLY A 181 -18.97 2.35 2.52
N VAL A 182 -17.75 2.88 2.58
CA VAL A 182 -17.30 3.71 3.70
C VAL A 182 -17.68 5.18 3.42
N PRO A 183 -18.48 5.82 4.28
CA PRO A 183 -18.88 7.21 4.08
C PRO A 183 -17.68 8.15 4.20
N LEU A 184 -17.54 9.06 3.23
CA LEU A 184 -16.57 10.14 3.28
C LEU A 184 -17.23 11.45 3.70
N GLY A 185 -16.61 12.19 4.61
CA GLY A 185 -17.11 13.46 5.08
C GLY A 185 -16.55 13.90 6.42
N LEU A 186 -17.16 14.94 6.98
CA LEU A 186 -16.70 15.55 8.23
C LEU A 186 -17.49 15.11 9.47
N GLY A 187 -18.52 14.30 9.28
CA GLY A 187 -19.43 13.85 10.30
C GLY A 187 -18.91 12.71 11.17
N ARG A 188 -19.79 12.20 12.04
CA ARG A 188 -19.54 10.97 12.81
C ARG A 188 -19.81 9.75 11.93
N GLY A 189 -18.93 8.75 12.01
CA GLY A 189 -18.99 7.55 11.18
C GLY A 189 -18.45 7.76 9.76
N GLU A 190 -17.90 8.93 9.49
CA GLU A 190 -17.32 9.31 8.20
C GLU A 190 -15.81 9.47 8.29
N ALA A 191 -15.13 9.17 7.18
CA ALA A 191 -13.71 9.43 7.01
C ALA A 191 -13.50 10.73 6.24
N ALA A 192 -12.76 11.66 6.82
CA ALA A 192 -12.32 12.88 6.16
C ALA A 192 -10.93 12.69 5.60
N LEU A 193 -10.74 12.99 4.32
CA LEU A 193 -9.49 12.81 3.61
C LEU A 193 -8.75 14.14 3.44
N CYS A 194 -7.44 14.14 3.56
CA CYS A 194 -6.61 15.29 3.20
C CYS A 194 -5.20 14.86 2.77
N VAL A 195 -4.62 15.63 1.84
CA VAL A 195 -3.20 15.51 1.49
C VAL A 195 -2.40 16.30 2.52
N ALA A 196 -1.49 15.65 3.23
CA ALA A 196 -0.72 16.30 4.29
C ALA A 196 0.65 15.65 4.50
N PRO A 197 1.73 16.44 4.63
CA PRO A 197 3.01 15.93 5.11
C PRO A 197 2.93 15.71 6.63
N GLY A 198 2.80 14.44 7.03
CA GLY A 198 2.60 14.06 8.42
C GLY A 198 1.32 14.64 9.01
N THR A 199 1.43 15.49 10.03
CA THR A 199 0.28 16.13 10.71
C THR A 199 0.05 17.58 10.31
N ASP A 200 0.81 18.13 9.36
CA ASP A 200 0.75 19.55 8.99
C ASP A 200 -0.39 19.86 8.02
N HIS A 201 -1.61 19.90 8.55
CA HIS A 201 -2.80 20.28 7.79
C HIS A 201 -3.90 20.83 8.69
N GLU A 202 -4.61 21.89 8.23
CA GLU A 202 -5.65 22.56 9.01
C GLU A 202 -6.75 21.60 9.51
N LEU A 203 -7.16 20.65 8.68
CA LEU A 203 -8.17 19.65 9.05
C LEU A 203 -7.72 18.80 10.23
N ILE A 204 -6.44 18.38 10.24
CA ILE A 204 -5.87 17.58 11.32
C ILE A 204 -5.83 18.40 12.62
N PHE A 205 -5.35 19.65 12.55
CA PHE A 205 -5.31 20.56 13.71
C PHE A 205 -6.70 20.84 14.29
N ARG A 206 -7.69 21.09 13.47
CA ARG A 206 -9.06 21.40 13.92
C ARG A 206 -9.77 20.23 14.57
N ARG A 207 -9.33 19.00 14.29
CA ARG A 207 -9.93 17.78 14.82
C ARG A 207 -9.20 17.23 16.04
N ALA A 208 -8.03 17.76 16.35
CA ALA A 208 -7.29 17.41 17.57
C ALA A 208 -8.04 17.87 18.85
N PRO A 209 -7.87 17.20 19.99
CA PRO A 209 -7.00 16.05 20.19
C PRO A 209 -7.61 14.75 19.64
N TYR A 210 -6.74 13.80 19.26
CA TYR A 210 -7.12 12.46 18.83
C TYR A 210 -7.00 11.46 19.98
N ASP A 211 -8.00 10.56 20.09
CA ASP A 211 -8.01 9.48 21.08
C ASP A 211 -7.18 8.28 20.61
N LEU A 212 -7.06 8.14 19.27
CA LEU A 212 -6.27 7.11 18.61
C LEU A 212 -5.57 7.70 17.40
N VAL A 213 -4.28 7.45 17.29
CA VAL A 213 -3.49 7.72 16.07
C VAL A 213 -2.97 6.39 15.52
N ILE A 214 -3.26 6.15 14.26
CA ILE A 214 -2.76 5.03 13.49
C ILE A 214 -1.68 5.61 12.57
N ALA A 215 -0.51 4.96 12.52
CA ALA A 215 0.58 5.35 11.63
C ALA A 215 1.34 4.07 11.22
N ASN A 216 1.08 3.58 10.02
CA ASN A 216 1.77 2.43 9.45
C ASN A 216 2.70 2.90 8.32
N ILE A 217 3.67 3.74 8.67
CA ILE A 217 4.62 4.39 7.79
C ILE A 217 6.04 4.17 8.26
N LEU A 218 7.02 4.49 7.41
CA LEU A 218 8.42 4.47 7.80
C LEU A 218 8.69 5.50 8.91
N ALA A 219 9.61 5.19 9.83
CA ALA A 219 9.88 6.01 11.01
C ALA A 219 10.42 7.43 10.70
N GLY A 220 10.99 7.67 9.52
CA GLY A 220 11.57 8.95 9.14
C GLY A 220 10.59 10.14 9.06
N PRO A 221 9.34 9.95 8.61
CA PRO A 221 8.33 11.01 8.54
C PRO A 221 7.61 11.33 9.87
N LEU A 222 7.81 10.51 10.91
CA LEU A 222 7.27 10.73 12.26
C LEU A 222 8.25 11.57 13.08
#